data_b2247ad255a653bf16eb7db168df743f
#
_entry.id   b2247ad255a653bf16eb7db168df743f
#
_cell.length_a   1.000
_cell.length_b   1.000
_cell.length_c   1.000
_cell.angle_alpha   90.00
_cell.angle_beta   90.00
_cell.angle_gamma   90.00
#
_symmetry.space_group_name_H-M   'P 1'
#
loop_
_entity.id
_entity.type
_entity.pdbx_description
1 polymer ?
#
loop_
_entity_poly.entity_id
_entity_poly.type
_entity_poly.pdbx_seq_one_letter_code
_entity_poly.pdbx_strand_id
1 'polypeptide(L)'
;MPKIFEWKGYKFFFFSNEGIPIEPCHIHVRKGSNIAKFWIIPDITLDSSWGMNAKELSKLEKVIEENKNLILEKWNEHFNI
;
A
#
# COMPACT_ATOMS: atom_id res chain seq x y z
N MET A 1 8.57 -3.18 10.04
CA MET A 1 7.81 -2.94 8.80
C MET A 1 8.14 -1.55 8.28
N PRO A 2 8.64 -1.46 7.06
CA PRO A 2 9.02 -0.14 6.53
C PRO A 2 7.79 0.69 6.17
N LYS A 3 7.66 1.82 6.86
CA LYS A 3 6.62 2.80 6.55
C LYS A 3 7.11 3.66 5.39
N ILE A 4 6.31 3.76 4.33
CA ILE A 4 6.68 4.52 3.14
C ILE A 4 6.31 5.99 3.31
N PHE A 5 5.06 6.24 3.71
CA PHE A 5 4.59 7.59 4.03
C PHE A 5 3.32 7.52 4.86
N GLU A 6 2.85 8.67 5.30
CA GLU A 6 1.66 8.79 6.11
C GLU A 6 0.79 9.92 5.57
N TRP A 7 -0.54 9.73 5.59
CA TRP A 7 -1.49 10.73 5.11
C TRP A 7 -2.70 10.73 6.03
N LYS A 8 -2.95 11.84 6.68
CA LYS A 8 -4.12 12.04 7.57
C LYS A 8 -4.34 10.88 8.56
N GLY A 9 -3.25 10.41 9.14
CA GLY A 9 -3.29 9.33 10.11
C GLY A 9 -3.27 7.94 9.53
N TYR A 10 -3.33 7.83 8.19
CA TYR A 10 -3.19 6.53 7.53
C TYR A 10 -1.71 6.26 7.27
N LYS A 11 -1.25 5.09 7.68
CA LYS A 11 0.14 4.67 7.47
C LYS A 11 0.21 3.73 6.28
N PHE A 12 1.08 4.05 5.33
CA PHE A 12 1.28 3.25 4.12
C PHE A 12 2.62 2.54 4.25
N PHE A 13 2.61 1.21 4.18
CA PHE A 13 3.80 0.42 4.50
C PHE A 13 3.83 -0.91 3.76
N PHE A 14 5.02 -1.55 3.77
CA PHE A 14 5.20 -2.92 3.28
C PHE A 14 5.48 -3.83 4.47
N PHE A 15 5.06 -5.09 4.37
CA PHE A 15 5.54 -6.10 5.31
C PHE A 15 6.92 -6.56 4.87
N SER A 16 7.79 -6.85 5.82
CA SER A 16 9.20 -7.13 5.52
C SER A 16 9.44 -8.44 4.77
N ASN A 17 8.51 -9.38 4.81
CA ASN A 17 8.68 -10.69 4.18
C ASN A 17 7.78 -10.93 2.97
N GLU A 18 7.19 -9.88 2.41
CA GLU A 18 6.22 -10.03 1.32
C GLU A 18 6.80 -10.45 -0.02
N GLY A 19 8.09 -10.41 -0.17
CA GLY A 19 8.72 -10.76 -1.43
C GLY A 19 9.13 -12.23 -1.54
N ILE A 20 8.59 -13.11 -0.68
CA ILE A 20 9.02 -14.52 -0.67
C ILE A 20 7.81 -15.45 -0.75
N PRO A 21 7.46 -15.99 -1.95
CA PRO A 21 8.04 -15.66 -3.25
C PRO A 21 7.69 -14.23 -3.66
N ILE A 22 8.42 -13.67 -4.62
CA ILE A 22 8.20 -12.28 -5.02
C ILE A 22 6.81 -12.13 -5.61
N GLU A 23 6.03 -11.21 -5.04
CA GLU A 23 4.71 -10.88 -5.53
C GLU A 23 4.76 -9.55 -6.28
N PRO A 24 3.74 -9.25 -7.10
CA PRO A 24 3.64 -7.91 -7.70
C PRO A 24 3.61 -6.85 -6.61
N CYS A 25 4.06 -5.65 -6.95
CA CYS A 25 4.10 -4.55 -5.99
C CYS A 25 2.72 -4.28 -5.39
N HIS A 26 2.66 -4.19 -4.08
CA HIS A 26 1.43 -3.87 -3.37
C HIS A 26 1.77 -3.09 -2.10
N ILE A 27 0.77 -2.44 -1.52
CA ILE A 27 0.96 -1.62 -0.33
C ILE A 27 -0.15 -1.87 0.67
N HIS A 28 0.19 -1.81 1.94
CA HIS A 28 -0.76 -1.92 3.03
C HIS A 28 -1.03 -0.55 3.61
N VAL A 29 -2.27 -0.32 4.01
CA VAL A 29 -2.69 0.93 4.63
C VAL A 29 -3.34 0.59 5.97
N ARG A 30 -2.99 1.35 7.00
CA ARG A 30 -3.52 1.10 8.33
C ARG A 30 -3.88 2.39 9.03
N LYS A 31 -5.03 2.38 9.70
CA LYS A 31 -5.42 3.47 10.61
C LYS A 31 -6.13 2.83 11.79
N GLY A 32 -5.49 2.87 12.97
CA GLY A 32 -6.01 2.15 14.12
C GLY A 32 -6.04 0.66 13.84
N SER A 33 -7.22 0.04 13.96
CA SER A 33 -7.41 -1.38 13.68
C SER A 33 -7.92 -1.64 12.27
N ASN A 34 -8.16 -0.58 11.48
CA ASN A 34 -8.66 -0.70 10.11
C ASN A 34 -7.48 -0.87 9.16
N ILE A 35 -7.60 -1.81 8.22
CA ILE A 35 -6.53 -2.10 7.28
C ILE A 35 -7.06 -2.28 5.87
N ALA A 36 -6.17 -2.08 4.88
CA ALA A 36 -6.47 -2.34 3.48
C ALA A 36 -5.20 -2.75 2.76
N LYS A 37 -5.34 -3.51 1.69
CA LYS A 37 -4.23 -3.90 0.83
C LYS A 37 -4.59 -3.53 -0.60
N PHE A 38 -3.69 -2.80 -1.28
CA PHE A 38 -3.88 -2.40 -2.68
C PHE A 38 -2.75 -2.96 -3.52
N TRP A 39 -3.10 -3.52 -4.68
CA TRP A 39 -2.12 -3.86 -5.70
C TRP A 39 -1.71 -2.59 -6.41
N ILE A 40 -0.44 -2.49 -6.78
CA ILE A 40 0.09 -1.35 -7.53
C ILE A 40 0.32 -1.75 -8.99
N ILE A 41 0.79 -2.96 -9.22
CA ILE A 41 1.06 -3.53 -10.52
C ILE A 41 0.13 -4.71 -10.75
N PRO A 42 -0.47 -4.87 -11.94
CA PRO A 42 -0.34 -4.02 -13.13
C PRO A 42 -1.10 -2.70 -13.01
N ASP A 43 -2.16 -2.66 -12.23
CA ASP A 43 -2.98 -1.47 -11.99
C ASP A 43 -3.27 -1.32 -10.52
N ILE A 44 -3.54 -0.09 -10.09
CA ILE A 44 -3.89 0.16 -8.69
C ILE A 44 -5.30 -0.36 -8.44
N THR A 45 -5.41 -1.44 -7.67
CA THR A 45 -6.69 -2.08 -7.36
C THR A 45 -6.70 -2.54 -5.90
N LEU A 46 -7.88 -2.49 -5.30
CA LEU A 46 -8.08 -2.97 -3.94
C LEU A 46 -8.06 -4.50 -3.93
N ASP A 47 -7.21 -5.08 -3.08
CA ASP A 47 -7.19 -6.52 -2.87
C ASP A 47 -8.17 -6.92 -1.76
N SER A 48 -8.05 -6.25 -0.61
CA SER A 48 -8.89 -6.57 0.55
C SER A 48 -8.88 -5.41 1.52
N SER A 49 -9.90 -5.35 2.38
CA SER A 49 -9.96 -4.34 3.42
C SER A 49 -10.80 -4.83 4.59
N TRP A 50 -10.56 -4.21 5.73
CA TRP A 50 -11.29 -4.49 6.96
C TRP A 50 -11.50 -3.17 7.70
N GLY A 51 -12.76 -2.85 7.95
CA GLY A 51 -13.12 -1.67 8.74
C GLY A 51 -13.15 -0.34 8.00
N MET A 52 -12.90 -0.34 6.70
CA MET A 52 -12.91 0.90 5.90
C MET A 52 -14.11 0.91 4.96
N ASN A 53 -14.78 2.07 4.83
CA ASN A 53 -15.91 2.20 3.93
C ASN A 53 -15.47 2.55 2.50
N ALA A 54 -16.39 2.48 1.54
CA ALA A 54 -16.09 2.70 0.13
C ALA A 54 -15.53 4.10 -0.16
N LYS A 55 -16.06 5.11 0.51
CA LYS A 55 -15.60 6.49 0.33
C LYS A 55 -14.16 6.65 0.80
N GLU A 56 -13.85 6.06 1.94
CA GLU A 56 -12.53 6.06 2.53
C GLU A 56 -11.53 5.37 1.60
N LEU A 57 -11.90 4.18 1.10
CA LEU A 57 -11.05 3.41 0.20
C LEU A 57 -10.80 4.15 -1.11
N SER A 58 -11.80 4.86 -1.61
CA SER A 58 -11.65 5.64 -2.84
C SER A 58 -10.63 6.78 -2.66
N LYS A 59 -10.64 7.43 -1.51
CA LYS A 59 -9.67 8.48 -1.21
C LYS A 59 -8.27 7.92 -1.09
N LEU A 60 -8.13 6.76 -0.46
CA LEU A 60 -6.83 6.10 -0.32
C LEU A 60 -6.28 5.70 -1.68
N GLU A 61 -7.13 5.22 -2.57
CA GLU A 61 -6.69 4.87 -3.92
C GLU A 61 -6.11 6.07 -4.65
N LYS A 62 -6.73 7.24 -4.51
CA LYS A 62 -6.21 8.47 -5.12
C LYS A 62 -4.86 8.86 -4.54
N VAL A 63 -4.71 8.75 -3.23
CA VAL A 63 -3.44 9.05 -2.57
C VAL A 63 -2.35 8.11 -3.09
N ILE A 64 -2.68 6.84 -3.25
CA ILE A 64 -1.74 5.85 -3.77
C ILE A 64 -1.35 6.20 -5.21
N GLU A 65 -2.31 6.58 -6.05
CA GLU A 65 -2.03 6.98 -7.42
C GLU A 65 -1.07 8.17 -7.48
N GLU A 66 -1.28 9.16 -6.61
CA GLU A 66 -0.43 10.33 -6.56
C GLU A 66 0.98 10.01 -6.10
N ASN A 67 1.17 8.91 -5.39
CA ASN A 67 2.46 8.51 -4.84
C ASN A 67 2.99 7.22 -5.48
N LYS A 68 2.45 6.85 -6.63
CA LYS A 68 2.80 5.58 -7.28
C LYS A 68 4.30 5.43 -7.52
N ASN A 69 4.95 6.46 -8.03
CA ASN A 69 6.37 6.39 -8.33
C ASN A 69 7.21 6.20 -7.06
N LEU A 70 6.84 6.89 -5.99
CA LEU A 70 7.51 6.74 -4.71
C LEU A 70 7.34 5.31 -4.19
N ILE A 71 6.13 4.77 -4.29
CA ILE A 71 5.84 3.41 -3.81
C ILE A 71 6.67 2.40 -4.58
N LEU A 72 6.73 2.52 -5.91
CA LEU A 72 7.50 1.60 -6.73
C LEU A 72 8.99 1.70 -6.43
N GLU A 73 9.51 2.91 -6.24
CA GLU A 73 10.91 3.11 -5.90
C GLU A 73 11.25 2.45 -4.57
N LYS A 74 10.42 2.67 -3.56
CA LYS A 74 10.65 2.08 -2.24
C LYS A 74 10.49 0.57 -2.24
N TRP A 75 9.56 0.05 -3.04
CA TRP A 75 9.40 -1.39 -3.20
C TRP A 75 10.68 -2.02 -3.77
N ASN A 76 11.22 -1.43 -4.84
CA ASN A 76 12.43 -1.94 -5.46
C ASN A 76 13.61 -1.88 -4.51
N GLU A 77 13.75 -0.79 -3.75
CA GLU A 77 14.82 -0.66 -2.75
C GLU A 77 14.68 -1.72 -1.65
N HIS A 78 13.47 -1.89 -1.14
CA HIS A 78 13.22 -2.78 0.00
C HIS A 78 13.48 -4.25 -0.37
N PHE A 79 13.08 -4.65 -1.56
CA PHE A 79 13.21 -6.04 -2.00
C PHE A 79 14.42 -6.25 -2.91
N ASN A 80 15.20 -5.23 -3.12
CA ASN A 80 16.46 -5.31 -3.88
C ASN A 80 16.27 -5.85 -5.31
N ILE A 81 15.30 -5.32 -6.01
CA ILE A 81 15.01 -5.72 -7.40
C ILE A 81 15.01 -4.53 -8.34
#